data_00207dcec684be1592a0bd56d7530339
#
_entry.id   00207dcec684be1592a0bd56d7530339
#
_cell.length_a   1.000
_cell.length_b   1.000
_cell.length_c   1.000
_cell.angle_alpha   90.00
_cell.angle_beta   90.00
_cell.angle_gamma   90.00
#
_symmetry.space_group_name_H-M   'P 1'
#
loop_
_entity.id
_entity.type
_entity.pdbx_description
1 polymer ?
#
loop_
_entity_poly.entity_id
_entity_poly.type
_entity_poly.pdbx_seq_one_letter_code
_entity_poly.pdbx_strand_id
1 'polypeptide(L)'
;MERTNYQASNCSIARTLEVIGEKWTLLILRESFYGATRFEQFHEVLQCPRNVLSNRLVKLVDEGILERSEYREPGSRARQEYHMTDTGRELTPILLALREWGDRHKADP
;
A
#
# COMPACT_ATOMS: atom_id res chain seq x y z
N MET A 1 -20.06 23.73 13.63
CA MET A 1 -20.50 22.84 12.54
C MET A 1 -21.24 21.66 13.12
N GLU A 2 -22.40 21.37 12.59
CA GLU A 2 -23.17 20.21 12.99
C GLU A 2 -22.64 18.94 12.31
N ARG A 3 -21.92 18.10 13.05
CA ARG A 3 -21.39 16.87 12.47
C ARG A 3 -22.44 15.78 12.27
N THR A 4 -23.59 15.89 12.97
CA THR A 4 -24.66 14.91 12.84
C THR A 4 -25.30 14.91 11.45
N ASN A 5 -25.23 16.03 10.73
CA ASN A 5 -25.76 16.14 9.36
C ASN A 5 -24.70 15.84 8.29
N TYR A 6 -23.50 15.51 8.71
CA TYR A 6 -22.40 15.26 7.81
C TYR A 6 -22.37 13.79 7.38
N GLN A 7 -22.30 13.58 6.08
CA GLN A 7 -22.17 12.23 5.55
C GLN A 7 -20.70 11.82 5.54
N ALA A 8 -20.26 11.16 6.61
CA ALA A 8 -18.87 10.79 6.81
C ALA A 8 -18.31 9.95 5.67
N SER A 9 -19.13 9.10 5.04
CA SER A 9 -18.71 8.28 3.92
C SER A 9 -18.30 9.08 2.68
N ASN A 10 -18.70 10.36 2.60
CA ASN A 10 -18.35 11.21 1.46
C ASN A 10 -17.16 12.12 1.72
N CYS A 11 -16.56 12.09 2.91
CA CYS A 11 -15.39 12.92 3.14
C CYS A 11 -14.14 12.32 2.52
N SER A 12 -13.18 13.18 2.21
CA SER A 12 -11.94 12.75 1.57
C SER A 12 -11.17 11.76 2.42
N ILE A 13 -11.16 11.94 3.75
CA ILE A 13 -10.47 11.02 4.65
C ILE A 13 -11.13 9.64 4.58
N ALA A 14 -12.45 9.57 4.68
CA ALA A 14 -13.16 8.29 4.62
C ALA A 14 -12.91 7.57 3.29
N ARG A 15 -12.96 8.30 2.18
CA ARG A 15 -12.71 7.71 0.87
C ARG A 15 -11.28 7.22 0.70
N THR A 16 -10.31 7.98 1.23
CA THR A 16 -8.92 7.55 1.22
C THR A 16 -8.75 6.27 2.02
N LEU A 17 -9.38 6.20 3.19
CA LEU A 17 -9.30 4.99 4.03
C LEU A 17 -9.92 3.77 3.37
N GLU A 18 -10.92 3.94 2.51
CA GLU A 18 -11.47 2.82 1.75
C GLU A 18 -10.42 2.19 0.82
N VAL A 19 -9.48 3.00 0.35
CA VAL A 19 -8.41 2.54 -0.55
C VAL A 19 -7.22 2.01 0.22
N ILE A 20 -6.75 2.73 1.23
CA ILE A 20 -5.48 2.42 1.91
C ILE A 20 -5.62 2.11 3.40
N GLY A 21 -6.83 2.12 3.96
CA GLY A 21 -7.02 2.06 5.41
C GLY A 21 -6.81 0.70 6.05
N GLU A 22 -6.49 -0.31 5.30
CA GLU A 22 -6.30 -1.66 5.80
C GLU A 22 -4.81 -1.90 6.10
N LYS A 23 -4.54 -2.60 7.18
CA LYS A 23 -3.19 -2.81 7.70
C LYS A 23 -2.21 -3.31 6.65
N TRP A 24 -2.55 -4.40 5.95
CA TRP A 24 -1.61 -4.99 5.00
C TRP A 24 -1.36 -4.08 3.80
N THR A 25 -2.38 -3.32 3.38
CA THR A 25 -2.24 -2.35 2.30
C THR A 25 -1.21 -1.29 2.66
N LEU A 26 -1.31 -0.72 3.85
CA LEU A 26 -0.34 0.28 4.32
C LEU A 26 1.07 -0.29 4.43
N LEU A 27 1.19 -1.52 4.91
CA LEU A 27 2.50 -2.17 5.03
C LEU A 27 3.09 -2.51 3.65
N ILE A 28 2.26 -2.88 2.69
CA ILE A 28 2.71 -3.09 1.30
C ILE A 28 3.26 -1.78 0.74
N LEU A 29 2.54 -0.68 0.95
CA LEU A 29 3.00 0.63 0.47
C LEU A 29 4.34 1.02 1.09
N ARG A 30 4.52 0.74 2.38
CA ARG A 30 5.81 0.97 3.04
C ARG A 30 6.93 0.24 2.30
N GLU A 31 6.73 -1.04 1.99
CA GLU A 31 7.75 -1.82 1.30
C GLU A 31 7.97 -1.34 -0.13
N SER A 32 6.90 -0.90 -0.80
CA SER A 32 7.04 -0.29 -2.14
C SER A 32 7.94 0.94 -2.11
N PHE A 33 7.80 1.79 -1.09
CA PHE A 33 8.67 2.96 -0.93
C PHE A 33 10.12 2.56 -0.67
N TYR A 34 10.35 1.41 -0.06
CA TYR A 34 11.70 0.90 0.17
C TYR A 34 12.24 0.08 -1.00
N GLY A 35 11.50 0.02 -2.10
CA GLY A 35 11.99 -0.58 -3.34
C GLY A 35 11.49 -1.98 -3.66
N ALA A 36 10.60 -2.56 -2.85
CA ALA A 36 10.01 -3.84 -3.18
C ALA A 36 9.12 -3.71 -4.42
N THR A 37 9.28 -4.63 -5.37
CA THR A 37 8.49 -4.65 -6.60
C THR A 37 7.91 -6.02 -6.89
N ARG A 38 8.48 -7.08 -6.34
CA ARG A 38 8.10 -8.46 -6.65
C ARG A 38 7.34 -9.10 -5.50
N PHE A 39 6.39 -9.95 -5.83
CA PHE A 39 5.54 -10.63 -4.85
C PHE A 39 6.35 -11.24 -3.70
N GLU A 40 7.40 -11.97 -4.03
CA GLU A 40 8.19 -12.65 -3.00
C GLU A 40 8.94 -11.68 -2.09
N GLN A 41 9.31 -10.51 -2.59
CA GLN A 41 9.94 -9.47 -1.76
C GLN A 41 8.97 -8.98 -0.69
N PHE A 42 7.72 -8.69 -1.10
CA PHE A 42 6.68 -8.30 -0.15
C PHE A 42 6.39 -9.42 0.84
N HIS A 43 6.25 -10.63 0.34
CA HIS A 43 5.88 -11.76 1.18
C HIS A 43 6.96 -12.07 2.22
N GLU A 44 8.21 -12.04 1.83
CA GLU A 44 9.33 -12.34 2.72
C GLU A 44 9.39 -11.38 3.90
N VAL A 45 9.21 -10.08 3.64
CA VAL A 45 9.27 -9.07 4.70
C VAL A 45 8.01 -9.07 5.56
N LEU A 46 6.84 -9.11 4.93
CA LEU A 46 5.59 -8.92 5.64
C LEU A 46 5.06 -10.18 6.32
N GLN A 47 5.38 -11.35 5.79
CA GLN A 47 4.83 -12.61 6.25
C GLN A 47 3.30 -12.64 6.23
N CYS A 48 2.72 -11.86 5.31
CA CYS A 48 1.29 -11.80 5.07
C CYS A 48 0.84 -13.09 4.35
N PRO A 49 -0.34 -13.63 4.66
CA PRO A 49 -0.85 -14.77 3.89
C PRO A 49 -0.84 -14.46 2.39
N ARG A 50 -0.43 -15.43 1.58
CA ARG A 50 -0.25 -15.21 0.13
C ARG A 50 -1.52 -14.73 -0.56
N ASN A 51 -2.66 -15.29 -0.22
CA ASN A 51 -3.93 -14.90 -0.83
C ASN A 51 -4.32 -13.47 -0.46
N VAL A 52 -4.03 -13.05 0.76
CA VAL A 52 -4.30 -11.68 1.20
C VAL A 52 -3.37 -10.72 0.48
N LEU A 53 -2.08 -11.03 0.40
CA LEU A 53 -1.11 -10.21 -0.32
C LEU A 53 -1.51 -10.04 -1.79
N SER A 54 -1.86 -11.14 -2.48
CA SER A 54 -2.34 -11.08 -3.85
C SER A 54 -3.52 -10.14 -4.00
N ASN A 55 -4.52 -10.29 -3.13
CA ASN A 55 -5.74 -9.48 -3.20
C ASN A 55 -5.45 -8.00 -2.98
N ARG A 56 -4.55 -7.67 -2.06
CA ARG A 56 -4.20 -6.28 -1.79
C ARG A 56 -3.40 -5.66 -2.94
N LEU A 57 -2.50 -6.43 -3.55
CA LEU A 57 -1.75 -5.94 -4.71
C LEU A 57 -2.69 -5.67 -5.89
N VAL A 58 -3.64 -6.56 -6.15
CA VAL A 58 -4.64 -6.36 -7.22
C VAL A 58 -5.45 -5.09 -6.95
N LYS A 59 -5.90 -4.90 -5.71
CA LYS A 59 -6.68 -3.70 -5.37
C LYS A 59 -5.87 -2.43 -5.59
N LEU A 60 -4.59 -2.42 -5.20
CA LEU A 60 -3.74 -1.25 -5.40
C LEU A 60 -3.52 -0.96 -6.89
N VAL A 61 -3.44 -1.98 -7.71
CA VAL A 61 -3.37 -1.79 -9.17
C VAL A 61 -4.69 -1.22 -9.69
N ASP A 62 -5.82 -1.78 -9.26
CA ASP A 62 -7.14 -1.31 -9.69
C ASP A 62 -7.38 0.16 -9.30
N GLU A 63 -6.83 0.59 -8.17
CA GLU A 63 -6.97 1.96 -7.70
C GLU A 63 -5.93 2.92 -8.30
N GLY A 64 -5.06 2.43 -9.17
CA GLY A 64 -4.07 3.26 -9.83
C GLY A 64 -2.89 3.68 -8.96
N ILE A 65 -2.69 3.00 -7.83
CA ILE A 65 -1.58 3.29 -6.90
C ILE A 65 -0.33 2.54 -7.31
N LEU A 66 -0.49 1.31 -7.73
CA LEU A 66 0.58 0.50 -8.32
C LEU A 66 0.24 0.22 -9.77
N GLU A 67 1.25 0.01 -10.58
CA GLU A 67 1.08 -0.53 -11.92
C GLU A 67 1.84 -1.83 -12.02
N ARG A 68 1.28 -2.73 -12.81
CA ARG A 68 1.82 -4.07 -12.97
C ARG A 68 2.54 -4.17 -14.31
N SER A 69 3.74 -4.72 -14.29
CA SER A 69 4.48 -5.02 -15.50
C SER A 69 5.03 -6.43 -15.42
N GLU A 70 5.26 -7.01 -16.58
CA GLU A 70 5.80 -8.33 -16.66
C GLU A 70 7.33 -8.28 -16.66
N TYR A 71 7.96 -9.21 -15.97
CA TYR A 71 9.40 -9.42 -16.07
C TYR A 71 9.68 -10.89 -16.26
N ARG A 72 10.84 -11.19 -16.82
CA ARG A 72 11.26 -12.56 -17.04
C ARG A 72 12.76 -12.69 -16.86
N GLU A 73 13.15 -13.61 -15.98
CA GLU A 73 14.55 -13.93 -15.82
C GLU A 73 14.92 -15.08 -16.77
N PRO A 74 16.20 -15.15 -17.21
CA PRO A 74 16.64 -16.24 -18.09
C PRO A 74 16.31 -17.60 -17.48
N GLY A 75 15.65 -18.46 -18.29
CA GLY A 75 15.29 -19.80 -17.86
C GLY A 75 14.05 -19.90 -16.99
N SER A 76 13.40 -18.79 -16.72
CA SER A 76 12.19 -18.75 -15.89
C SER A 76 10.97 -18.30 -16.70
N ARG A 77 9.78 -18.60 -16.19
CA ARG A 77 8.56 -18.11 -16.77
C ARG A 77 8.34 -16.65 -16.40
N ALA A 78 7.52 -15.98 -17.18
CA ALA A 78 7.16 -14.59 -16.93
C ALA A 78 6.45 -14.43 -15.58
N ARG A 79 6.76 -13.35 -14.88
CA ARG A 79 6.17 -12.99 -13.60
C ARG A 79 5.80 -11.51 -13.60
N GLN A 80 5.12 -11.07 -12.55
CA GLN A 80 4.65 -9.70 -12.44
C GLN A 80 5.51 -8.91 -11.46
N GLU A 81 5.75 -7.65 -11.80
CA GLU A 81 6.32 -6.65 -10.89
C GLU A 81 5.30 -5.56 -10.66
N TYR A 82 5.38 -4.94 -9.49
CA TYR A 82 4.44 -3.90 -9.07
C TYR A 82 5.25 -2.64 -8.74
N HIS A 83 4.97 -1.57 -9.47
CA HIS A 83 5.69 -0.30 -9.32
C HIS A 83 4.73 0.81 -8.92
N MET A 84 5.21 1.74 -8.09
CA MET A 84 4.42 2.90 -7.72
C MET A 84 4.15 3.78 -8.94
N THR A 85 2.89 4.18 -9.08
CA THR A 85 2.50 5.21 -10.03
C THR A 85 2.76 6.59 -9.44
N ASP A 86 2.60 7.65 -10.24
CA ASP A 86 2.68 9.01 -9.71
C ASP A 86 1.63 9.25 -8.64
N THR A 87 0.40 8.76 -8.88
CA THR A 87 -0.68 8.84 -7.88
C THR A 87 -0.29 8.12 -6.59
N GLY A 88 0.33 6.95 -6.73
CA GLY A 88 0.81 6.21 -5.56
C GLY A 88 1.88 6.96 -4.78
N ARG A 89 2.81 7.61 -5.47
CA ARG A 89 3.87 8.40 -4.81
C ARG A 89 3.32 9.57 -4.03
N GLU A 90 2.15 10.07 -4.38
CA GLU A 90 1.50 11.14 -3.64
C GLU A 90 1.07 10.72 -2.24
N LEU A 91 1.08 9.41 -1.94
CA LEU A 91 0.81 8.90 -0.60
C LEU A 91 2.01 9.00 0.34
N THR A 92 3.18 9.41 -0.16
CA THR A 92 4.39 9.53 0.64
C THR A 92 4.19 10.38 1.91
N PRO A 93 3.57 11.57 1.85
CA PRO A 93 3.36 12.36 3.06
C PRO A 93 2.53 11.64 4.12
N ILE A 94 1.56 10.83 3.70
CA ILE A 94 0.71 10.08 4.62
C ILE A 94 1.54 9.03 5.37
N LEU A 95 2.37 8.27 4.63
CA LEU A 95 3.22 7.24 5.24
C LEU A 95 4.27 7.84 6.16
N LEU A 96 4.86 8.97 5.76
CA LEU A 96 5.82 9.67 6.60
C LEU A 96 5.17 10.17 7.89
N ALA A 97 3.95 10.69 7.81
CA ALA A 97 3.22 11.14 8.99
C ALA A 97 2.89 9.99 9.93
N LEU A 98 2.48 8.85 9.37
CA LEU A 98 2.23 7.64 10.16
C LEU A 98 3.51 7.19 10.89
N ARG A 99 4.62 7.18 10.18
CA ARG A 99 5.91 6.79 10.76
C ARG A 99 6.32 7.74 11.87
N GLU A 100 6.20 9.05 11.64
CA GLU A 100 6.59 10.05 12.61
C GLU A 100 5.77 9.93 13.89
N TRP A 101 4.46 9.77 13.75
CA TRP A 101 3.60 9.59 14.92
C TRP A 101 3.95 8.32 15.69
N GLY A 102 4.19 7.22 14.95
CA GLY A 102 4.57 5.94 15.55
C GLY A 102 5.92 6.01 16.27
N ASP A 103 6.91 6.65 15.64
CA ASP A 103 8.22 6.81 16.25
C ASP A 103 8.15 7.61 17.55
N ARG A 104 7.30 8.63 17.59
CA ARG A 104 7.16 9.51 18.74
C ARG A 104 6.42 8.85 19.90
N HIS A 105 5.43 8.01 19.59
CA HIS A 105 4.51 7.53 20.63
C HIS A 105 4.47 6.02 20.82
N LYS A 106 4.95 5.23 19.87
CA LYS A 106 4.79 3.77 19.90
C LYS A 106 6.05 2.97 19.58
N ALA A 107 7.14 3.63 19.22
CA ALA A 107 8.37 2.92 18.94
C ALA A 107 8.99 2.41 20.24
N ASP A 108 9.67 1.26 20.14
CA ASP A 108 10.44 0.73 21.26
C ASP A 108 11.62 1.65 21.55
N PRO A 109 12.00 1.76 22.83
CA PRO A 109 13.15 2.59 23.21
C PRO A 109 14.44 2.10 22.58
#